data_75936f40162778fcd7829c50a88db279
#
_entry.id   75936f40162778fcd7829c50a88db279
#
_cell.length_a   1.000
_cell.length_b   1.000
_cell.length_c   1.000
_cell.angle_alpha   90.00
_cell.angle_beta   90.00
_cell.angle_gamma   90.00
#
_symmetry.space_group_name_H-M   'P 1'
#
loop_
_entity.id
_entity.type
_entity.pdbx_description
1 polymer ?
#
loop_
_entity_poly.entity_id
_entity_poly.type
_entity_poly.pdbx_seq_one_letter_code
_entity_poly.pdbx_strand_id
1 'polypeptide(L)'
;MVKEWESLKKTVHPFKSKDEEIVDERPHPADYLQNQDVSVCHQNTYLVLLYPSRVLDASIRNLIRRNVPQGIVISGKKVNRVFVVAVRYSDKRNMLFIQKEKEKYGDILISPHEDSKSRIAKSVWDGFLWVRHHCKHAVFAAKADPDEVIFLGNLINYLSRVPTAHFYGGNYREFVMKARKKGDRFRYFPLDYPYVTWVSYVSGALIILSLDVIDHLIVGAQYEPFFGSWTDDFMVGAVLNRVRIYPHRNYLPNCTLLQLNTEQTLSDSDFKRVSNQVVVYHGMKKASQLAAALRAFGNRMFVATGCWFVCYSQ
;
A
#
# COMPACT_ATOMS: atom_id res chain seq x y z
N MET A 1 -7.22 -17.60 -19.00
CA MET A 1 -7.59 -16.38 -18.22
C MET A 1 -9.06 -15.98 -18.42
N VAL A 2 -9.52 -15.56 -19.63
CA VAL A 2 -10.94 -15.14 -19.80
C VAL A 2 -11.93 -16.29 -19.52
N LYS A 3 -11.66 -17.53 -19.94
CA LYS A 3 -12.53 -18.69 -19.69
C LYS A 3 -12.53 -19.17 -18.21
N GLU A 4 -11.42 -19.05 -17.52
CA GLU A 4 -11.33 -19.32 -16.08
C GLU A 4 -12.14 -18.28 -15.28
N TRP A 5 -12.16 -17.08 -15.75
CA TRP A 5 -12.90 -15.96 -15.21
C TRP A 5 -14.42 -16.13 -15.30
N GLU A 6 -14.93 -16.59 -16.43
CA GLU A 6 -16.36 -16.89 -16.59
C GLU A 6 -16.80 -18.07 -15.70
N SER A 7 -15.89 -19.00 -15.40
CA SER A 7 -16.13 -20.08 -14.44
C SER A 7 -16.21 -19.58 -13.00
N LEU A 8 -15.34 -18.62 -12.63
CA LEU A 8 -15.37 -18.00 -11.29
C LEU A 8 -16.60 -17.13 -11.05
N LYS A 9 -17.11 -16.43 -12.06
CA LYS A 9 -18.39 -15.69 -11.97
C LYS A 9 -19.56 -16.59 -11.57
N LYS A 10 -19.56 -17.87 -11.97
CA LYS A 10 -20.65 -18.82 -11.65
C LYS A 10 -20.60 -19.34 -10.20
N THR A 11 -19.47 -19.22 -9.52
CA THR A 11 -19.29 -19.73 -8.14
C THR A 11 -19.40 -18.65 -7.07
N VAL A 12 -19.45 -17.38 -7.45
CA VAL A 12 -19.65 -16.27 -6.51
C VAL A 12 -21.12 -15.86 -6.55
N HIS A 13 -21.91 -16.38 -5.60
CA HIS A 13 -23.27 -15.88 -5.40
C HIS A 13 -23.21 -14.45 -4.84
N PRO A 14 -23.87 -13.47 -5.51
CA PRO A 14 -24.00 -12.14 -4.94
C PRO A 14 -24.88 -12.23 -3.70
N PHE A 15 -24.37 -11.81 -2.56
CA PHE A 15 -25.14 -11.68 -1.35
C PHE A 15 -26.06 -10.47 -1.51
N LYS A 16 -27.36 -10.72 -1.63
CA LYS A 16 -28.36 -9.65 -1.57
C LYS A 16 -28.63 -9.35 -0.11
N SER A 17 -28.09 -8.28 0.45
CA SER A 17 -28.62 -7.69 1.66
C SER A 17 -29.97 -7.03 1.32
N LYS A 18 -30.99 -7.37 2.07
CA LYS A 18 -32.24 -6.61 2.07
C LYS A 18 -31.95 -5.26 2.75
N ASP A 19 -32.33 -4.18 2.10
CA ASP A 19 -32.63 -2.87 2.68
C ASP A 19 -31.52 -1.82 2.92
N GLU A 20 -30.32 -1.94 2.39
CA GLU A 20 -29.48 -0.75 2.22
C GLU A 20 -29.06 -0.65 0.76
N GLU A 21 -29.41 0.46 0.13
CA GLU A 21 -28.80 0.88 -1.14
C GLU A 21 -27.30 1.02 -0.88
N ILE A 22 -26.56 -0.02 -1.20
CA ILE A 22 -25.08 0.07 -1.24
C ILE A 22 -24.78 1.03 -2.38
N VAL A 23 -24.64 2.29 -2.04
CA VAL A 23 -24.13 3.29 -2.99
C VAL A 23 -22.77 2.74 -3.43
N ASP A 24 -22.68 2.34 -4.70
CA ASP A 24 -21.44 1.90 -5.30
C ASP A 24 -20.46 3.10 -5.33
N GLU A 25 -19.76 3.30 -4.23
CA GLU A 25 -18.79 4.39 -4.09
C GLU A 25 -17.47 4.10 -4.83
N ARG A 26 -17.42 3.02 -5.62
CA ARG A 26 -16.22 2.74 -6.43
C ARG A 26 -16.06 3.85 -7.46
N PRO A 27 -14.88 4.45 -7.54
CA PRO A 27 -14.67 5.51 -8.51
C PRO A 27 -14.81 4.96 -9.94
N HIS A 28 -15.48 5.69 -10.79
CA HIS A 28 -15.56 5.35 -12.20
C HIS A 28 -14.16 5.49 -12.85
N PRO A 29 -13.72 4.56 -13.73
CA PRO A 29 -12.43 4.68 -14.41
C PRO A 29 -12.19 6.04 -15.08
N ALA A 30 -13.23 6.72 -15.55
CA ALA A 30 -13.15 8.05 -16.13
C ALA A 30 -12.68 9.12 -15.13
N ASP A 31 -12.96 8.98 -13.84
CA ASP A 31 -12.54 9.93 -12.81
C ASP A 31 -11.03 9.92 -12.60
N TYR A 32 -10.39 8.80 -12.89
CA TYR A 32 -8.93 8.66 -12.83
C TYR A 32 -8.22 9.24 -14.05
N LEU A 33 -8.88 9.24 -15.20
CA LEU A 33 -8.34 9.84 -16.43
C LEU A 33 -8.15 11.35 -16.28
N GLN A 34 -8.98 12.02 -15.48
CA GLN A 34 -8.87 13.45 -15.20
C GLN A 34 -7.72 13.82 -14.28
N ASN A 35 -7.21 12.85 -13.51
CA ASN A 35 -6.08 13.04 -12.57
C ASN A 35 -4.75 12.63 -13.15
N GLN A 36 -4.65 12.49 -14.48
CA GLN A 36 -3.41 12.04 -15.13
C GLN A 36 -2.28 13.01 -14.87
N ASP A 37 -1.22 12.49 -14.26
CA ASP A 37 0.12 12.99 -14.47
C ASP A 37 0.96 11.86 -15.06
N VAL A 38 1.18 11.94 -16.36
CA VAL A 38 1.93 10.95 -17.13
C VAL A 38 3.44 11.07 -16.85
N SER A 39 3.85 12.16 -16.19
CA SER A 39 5.26 12.47 -15.92
C SER A 39 5.94 11.53 -14.92
N VAL A 40 5.15 10.85 -14.08
CA VAL A 40 5.66 9.98 -13.01
C VAL A 40 6.09 8.60 -13.52
N CYS A 41 5.36 8.02 -14.49
CA CYS A 41 5.62 6.69 -15.00
C CYS A 41 6.26 6.71 -16.38
N HIS A 42 7.44 6.14 -16.47
CA HIS A 42 8.22 5.97 -17.71
C HIS A 42 8.37 4.48 -18.05
N GLN A 43 8.76 4.18 -19.28
CA GLN A 43 8.89 2.80 -19.79
C GLN A 43 9.83 1.90 -18.96
N ASN A 44 10.80 2.48 -18.25
CA ASN A 44 11.76 1.74 -17.44
C ASN A 44 11.47 1.80 -15.92
N THR A 45 10.25 2.13 -15.52
CA THR A 45 9.83 2.10 -14.12
C THR A 45 9.84 0.66 -13.61
N TYR A 46 10.57 0.40 -12.53
CA TYR A 46 10.61 -0.92 -11.89
C TYR A 46 9.62 -1.03 -10.74
N LEU A 47 9.57 -0.01 -9.89
CA LEU A 47 8.71 0.04 -8.71
C LEU A 47 8.00 1.40 -8.62
N VAL A 48 6.71 1.35 -8.35
CA VAL A 48 5.91 2.53 -7.99
C VAL A 48 5.53 2.44 -6.51
N LEU A 49 5.93 3.42 -5.72
CA LEU A 49 5.53 3.57 -4.31
C LEU A 49 4.31 4.46 -4.21
N LEU A 50 3.24 3.94 -3.65
CA LEU A 50 1.98 4.64 -3.39
C LEU A 50 1.90 5.00 -1.91
N TYR A 51 1.80 6.29 -1.61
CA TYR A 51 1.67 6.80 -0.25
C TYR A 51 0.28 7.40 -0.04
N PRO A 52 -0.67 6.69 0.58
CA PRO A 52 -1.91 7.31 1.06
C PRO A 52 -1.56 8.44 2.02
N SER A 53 -2.06 9.64 1.78
CA SER A 53 -1.67 10.82 2.55
C SER A 53 -2.86 11.75 2.76
N ARG A 54 -2.90 12.41 3.92
CA ARG A 54 -3.93 13.39 4.23
C ARG A 54 -3.59 14.74 3.59
N VAL A 55 -4.59 15.55 3.34
CA VAL A 55 -4.41 16.90 2.81
C VAL A 55 -3.41 17.70 3.65
N LEU A 56 -3.54 17.65 4.97
CA LEU A 56 -2.73 18.45 5.90
C LEU A 56 -1.30 17.93 6.11
N ASP A 57 -0.96 16.75 5.57
CA ASP A 57 0.35 16.14 5.77
C ASP A 57 1.41 16.59 4.74
N ALA A 58 1.30 17.81 4.22
CA ALA A 58 2.26 18.37 3.25
C ALA A 58 3.71 18.35 3.76
N SER A 59 3.93 18.56 5.06
CA SER A 59 5.27 18.46 5.67
C SER A 59 5.86 17.05 5.57
N ILE A 60 5.04 16.01 5.80
CA ILE A 60 5.43 14.60 5.67
C ILE A 60 5.72 14.28 4.20
N ARG A 61 4.84 14.69 3.26
CA ARG A 61 5.09 14.52 1.82
C ARG A 61 6.41 15.16 1.39
N ASN A 62 6.70 16.37 1.88
CA ASN A 62 7.97 17.05 1.58
C ASN A 62 9.20 16.33 2.16
N LEU A 63 9.08 15.69 3.33
CA LEU A 63 10.13 14.83 3.87
C LEU A 63 10.35 13.61 2.98
N ILE A 64 9.29 12.95 2.57
CA ILE A 64 9.37 11.79 1.67
C ILE A 64 9.97 12.19 0.31
N ARG A 65 9.55 13.32 -0.29
CA ARG A 65 10.12 13.82 -1.57
C ARG A 65 11.63 14.01 -1.53
N ARG A 66 12.14 14.55 -0.42
CA ARG A 66 13.58 14.76 -0.23
C ARG A 66 14.36 13.47 -0.07
N ASN A 67 13.76 12.46 0.52
CA ASN A 67 14.42 11.20 0.85
C ASN A 67 14.12 10.08 -0.14
N VAL A 68 13.07 10.20 -0.95
CA VAL A 68 12.75 9.33 -2.07
C VAL A 68 12.53 10.21 -3.29
N PRO A 69 13.60 10.69 -3.93
CA PRO A 69 13.49 11.53 -5.14
C PRO A 69 12.73 10.79 -6.24
N GLN A 70 11.97 11.54 -7.05
CA GLN A 70 11.26 10.97 -8.18
C GLN A 70 12.23 10.39 -9.19
N GLY A 71 11.98 9.15 -9.64
CA GLY A 71 12.80 8.46 -10.62
C GLY A 71 14.18 8.05 -10.14
N ILE A 72 14.38 7.94 -8.82
CA ILE A 72 15.66 7.46 -8.26
C ILE A 72 16.00 6.07 -8.81
N VAL A 73 17.26 5.88 -9.15
CA VAL A 73 17.76 4.60 -9.67
C VAL A 73 18.64 3.92 -8.62
N ILE A 74 18.27 2.69 -8.25
CA ILE A 74 18.98 1.88 -7.26
C ILE A 74 19.29 0.53 -7.89
N SER A 75 20.57 0.17 -7.98
CA SER A 75 21.02 -1.07 -8.65
C SER A 75 20.41 -1.25 -10.05
N GLY A 76 20.37 -0.16 -10.84
CA GLY A 76 19.78 -0.15 -12.19
C GLY A 76 18.25 -0.20 -12.25
N LYS A 77 17.55 -0.17 -11.12
CA LYS A 77 16.09 -0.23 -11.02
C LYS A 77 15.52 1.14 -10.68
N LYS A 78 14.63 1.65 -11.53
CA LYS A 78 14.00 2.97 -11.35
C LYS A 78 12.81 2.87 -10.42
N VAL A 79 12.79 3.71 -9.39
CA VAL A 79 11.70 3.82 -8.40
C VAL A 79 11.02 5.17 -8.56
N ASN A 80 9.72 5.14 -8.67
CA ASN A 80 8.87 6.32 -8.68
C ASN A 80 7.95 6.32 -7.46
N ARG A 81 7.46 7.50 -7.04
CA ARG A 81 6.49 7.63 -5.96
C ARG A 81 5.29 8.46 -6.39
N VAL A 82 4.14 8.17 -5.77
CA VAL A 82 2.89 8.92 -5.93
C VAL A 82 2.24 9.04 -4.56
N PHE A 83 1.76 10.24 -4.22
CA PHE A 83 0.91 10.44 -3.05
C PHE A 83 -0.54 10.34 -3.47
N VAL A 84 -1.29 9.46 -2.82
CA VAL A 84 -2.73 9.33 -3.03
C VAL A 84 -3.43 10.12 -1.94
N VAL A 85 -4.05 11.24 -2.32
CA VAL A 85 -4.65 12.17 -1.36
C VAL A 85 -6.16 12.18 -1.50
N ALA A 86 -6.84 11.75 -0.44
CA ALA A 86 -8.30 11.77 -0.39
C ALA A 86 -8.80 13.18 -0.11
N VAL A 87 -9.68 13.69 -0.97
CA VAL A 87 -10.37 14.98 -0.79
C VAL A 87 -11.66 15.02 -1.59
N ARG A 88 -12.77 15.39 -0.94
CA ARG A 88 -14.06 15.53 -1.64
C ARG A 88 -14.02 16.72 -2.61
N TYR A 89 -14.62 16.57 -3.79
CA TYR A 89 -14.80 17.71 -4.74
C TYR A 89 -15.59 18.87 -4.13
N SER A 90 -16.47 18.62 -3.18
CA SER A 90 -17.23 19.64 -2.46
C SER A 90 -16.38 20.46 -1.49
N ASP A 91 -15.25 19.94 -1.01
CA ASP A 91 -14.31 20.65 -0.14
C ASP A 91 -13.39 21.56 -0.97
N LYS A 92 -13.93 22.70 -1.39
CA LYS A 92 -13.26 23.65 -2.29
C LYS A 92 -11.91 24.14 -1.77
N ARG A 93 -11.80 24.33 -0.44
CA ARG A 93 -10.56 24.83 0.18
C ARG A 93 -9.43 23.80 0.11
N ASN A 94 -9.70 22.60 0.55
CA ASN A 94 -8.71 21.53 0.54
C ASN A 94 -8.38 21.07 -0.89
N MET A 95 -9.39 21.08 -1.77
CA MET A 95 -9.20 20.81 -3.20
C MET A 95 -8.23 21.80 -3.83
N LEU A 96 -8.44 23.11 -3.63
CA LEU A 96 -7.55 24.15 -4.17
C LEU A 96 -6.10 24.00 -3.63
N PHE A 97 -5.96 23.66 -2.34
CA PHE A 97 -4.67 23.46 -1.72
C PHE A 97 -3.92 22.29 -2.39
N ILE A 98 -4.58 21.15 -2.56
CA ILE A 98 -3.98 19.94 -3.15
C ILE A 98 -3.72 20.13 -4.65
N GLN A 99 -4.58 20.83 -5.39
CA GLN A 99 -4.36 21.14 -6.80
C GLN A 99 -3.07 21.97 -7.00
N LYS A 100 -2.85 23.00 -6.18
CA LYS A 100 -1.61 23.79 -6.22
C LYS A 100 -0.37 22.95 -5.92
N GLU A 101 -0.47 22.02 -4.97
CA GLU A 101 0.63 21.11 -4.65
C GLU A 101 0.88 20.13 -5.82
N LYS A 102 -0.19 19.62 -6.43
CA LYS A 102 -0.12 18.75 -7.62
C LYS A 102 0.55 19.45 -8.80
N GLU A 103 0.14 20.68 -9.12
CA GLU A 103 0.74 21.50 -10.19
C GLU A 103 2.24 21.72 -9.95
N LYS A 104 2.63 21.95 -8.70
CA LYS A 104 4.02 22.20 -8.32
C LYS A 104 4.92 20.98 -8.43
N TYR A 105 4.43 19.79 -8.05
CA TYR A 105 5.30 18.61 -7.87
C TYR A 105 4.99 17.47 -8.85
N GLY A 106 3.81 17.44 -9.47
CA GLY A 106 3.41 16.41 -10.42
C GLY A 106 3.34 14.98 -9.85
N ASP A 107 3.23 14.83 -8.52
CA ASP A 107 3.32 13.53 -7.84
C ASP A 107 2.11 13.20 -6.96
N ILE A 108 0.99 13.92 -7.17
CA ILE A 108 -0.24 13.73 -6.40
C ILE A 108 -1.34 13.16 -7.28
N LEU A 109 -1.90 12.03 -6.84
CA LEU A 109 -3.17 11.48 -7.29
C LEU A 109 -4.27 11.93 -6.32
N ILE A 110 -5.28 12.59 -6.83
CA ILE A 110 -6.44 13.00 -6.03
C ILE A 110 -7.47 11.86 -6.06
N SER A 111 -7.81 11.36 -4.87
CA SER A 111 -8.84 10.36 -4.66
C SER A 111 -10.11 11.06 -4.18
N PRO A 112 -11.23 11.08 -4.97
CA PRO A 112 -12.34 12.01 -4.76
C PRO A 112 -13.33 11.54 -3.69
N HIS A 113 -12.85 11.25 -2.50
CA HIS A 113 -13.67 10.86 -1.34
C HIS A 113 -13.21 11.53 -0.06
N GLU A 114 -13.94 11.33 1.01
CA GLU A 114 -13.59 11.85 2.32
C GLU A 114 -12.31 11.20 2.86
N ASP A 115 -11.42 12.03 3.42
CA ASP A 115 -10.28 11.56 4.19
C ASP A 115 -10.76 11.03 5.55
N SER A 116 -10.87 9.71 5.66
CA SER A 116 -11.23 9.02 6.89
C SER A 116 -10.53 7.68 7.00
N LYS A 117 -10.34 7.20 8.24
CA LYS A 117 -9.73 5.88 8.48
C LYS A 117 -10.54 4.74 7.87
N SER A 118 -11.85 4.86 7.83
CA SER A 118 -12.74 3.86 7.24
C SER A 118 -12.66 3.81 5.71
N ARG A 119 -12.06 4.82 5.08
CA ARG A 119 -11.96 4.95 3.62
C ARG A 119 -10.54 4.85 3.09
N ILE A 120 -9.56 4.53 3.95
CA ILE A 120 -8.17 4.37 3.51
C ILE A 120 -8.02 3.26 2.45
N ALA A 121 -8.80 2.19 2.58
CA ALA A 121 -8.85 1.12 1.60
C ALA A 121 -9.20 1.62 0.20
N LYS A 122 -10.10 2.63 0.11
CA LYS A 122 -10.48 3.25 -1.15
C LYS A 122 -9.33 4.04 -1.77
N SER A 123 -8.59 4.82 -0.98
CA SER A 123 -7.39 5.51 -1.48
C SER A 123 -6.33 4.53 -2.01
N VAL A 124 -6.14 3.42 -1.31
CA VAL A 124 -5.19 2.38 -1.73
C VAL A 124 -5.64 1.71 -3.03
N TRP A 125 -6.93 1.42 -3.14
CA TRP A 125 -7.54 0.93 -4.38
C TRP A 125 -7.33 1.89 -5.53
N ASP A 126 -7.62 3.18 -5.33
CA ASP A 126 -7.45 4.23 -6.32
C ASP A 126 -6.00 4.30 -6.80
N GLY A 127 -5.06 4.19 -5.89
CA GLY A 127 -3.63 4.15 -6.21
C GLY A 127 -3.27 2.96 -7.10
N PHE A 128 -3.70 1.75 -6.77
CA PHE A 128 -3.42 0.57 -7.58
C PHE A 128 -4.11 0.62 -8.94
N LEU A 129 -5.35 1.10 -8.99
CA LEU A 129 -6.07 1.30 -10.25
C LEU A 129 -5.35 2.30 -11.16
N TRP A 130 -4.87 3.42 -10.58
CA TRP A 130 -4.08 4.41 -11.31
C TRP A 130 -2.77 3.80 -11.86
N VAL A 131 -2.02 3.05 -11.05
CA VAL A 131 -0.80 2.34 -11.52
C VAL A 131 -1.13 1.46 -12.71
N ARG A 132 -2.21 0.69 -12.64
CA ARG A 132 -2.60 -0.21 -13.72
C ARG A 132 -2.86 0.53 -15.03
N HIS A 133 -3.45 1.71 -14.97
CA HIS A 133 -3.77 2.49 -16.16
C HIS A 133 -2.57 3.28 -16.71
N HIS A 134 -1.75 3.85 -15.83
CA HIS A 134 -0.73 4.83 -16.20
C HIS A 134 0.71 4.29 -16.15
N CYS A 135 0.97 3.21 -15.41
CA CYS A 135 2.30 2.64 -15.21
C CYS A 135 2.42 1.22 -15.79
N LYS A 136 1.88 0.99 -16.98
CA LYS A 136 1.76 -0.33 -17.62
C LYS A 136 3.08 -1.11 -17.76
N HIS A 137 4.21 -0.44 -17.67
CA HIS A 137 5.55 -1.01 -17.76
C HIS A 137 6.22 -1.24 -16.39
N ALA A 138 5.55 -0.85 -15.30
CA ALA A 138 6.07 -1.12 -13.96
C ALA A 138 6.08 -2.64 -13.71
N VAL A 139 7.09 -3.11 -12.97
CA VAL A 139 7.17 -4.52 -12.57
C VAL A 139 6.37 -4.72 -11.29
N PHE A 140 6.52 -3.81 -10.35
CA PHE A 140 5.86 -3.84 -9.05
C PHE A 140 5.21 -2.49 -8.73
N ALA A 141 4.13 -2.55 -7.94
CA ALA A 141 3.65 -1.43 -7.17
C ALA A 141 3.59 -1.80 -5.69
N ALA A 142 3.87 -0.83 -4.83
CA ALA A 142 3.79 -1.04 -3.41
C ALA A 142 3.05 0.13 -2.73
N LYS A 143 2.06 -0.20 -1.91
CA LYS A 143 1.51 0.75 -0.94
C LYS A 143 2.44 0.81 0.25
N ALA A 144 2.77 2.01 0.68
CA ALA A 144 3.61 2.30 1.82
C ALA A 144 2.93 3.34 2.74
N ASP A 145 3.05 3.17 4.06
CA ASP A 145 2.54 4.18 4.99
C ASP A 145 3.45 5.41 4.99
N PRO A 146 2.89 6.63 5.08
CA PRO A 146 3.69 7.85 5.07
C PRO A 146 4.48 8.08 6.37
N ASP A 147 4.22 7.29 7.42
CA ASP A 147 4.89 7.35 8.71
C ASP A 147 6.00 6.30 8.87
N GLU A 148 6.66 5.96 7.77
CA GLU A 148 7.73 4.96 7.75
C GLU A 148 8.96 5.41 6.95
N VAL A 149 10.09 4.78 7.23
CA VAL A 149 11.31 4.85 6.42
C VAL A 149 11.47 3.55 5.65
N ILE A 150 11.56 3.66 4.33
CA ILE A 150 11.83 2.52 3.46
C ILE A 150 13.31 2.48 3.12
N PHE A 151 13.95 1.34 3.39
CA PHE A 151 15.31 1.07 2.97
C PHE A 151 15.30 0.58 1.52
N LEU A 152 15.29 1.52 0.58
CA LEU A 152 15.12 1.24 -0.84
C LEU A 152 16.18 0.29 -1.39
N GLY A 153 17.42 0.37 -0.93
CA GLY A 153 18.48 -0.56 -1.31
C GLY A 153 18.11 -2.00 -0.97
N ASN A 154 17.64 -2.24 0.26
CA ASN A 154 17.22 -3.56 0.71
C ASN A 154 15.95 -4.02 0.00
N LEU A 155 14.98 -3.11 -0.21
CA LEU A 155 13.75 -3.40 -0.93
C LEU A 155 14.04 -3.84 -2.37
N ILE A 156 14.87 -3.09 -3.10
CA ILE A 156 15.22 -3.41 -4.48
C ILE A 156 16.01 -4.72 -4.56
N ASN A 157 16.96 -4.95 -3.64
CA ASN A 157 17.68 -6.22 -3.56
C ASN A 157 16.73 -7.40 -3.32
N TYR A 158 15.75 -7.23 -2.44
CA TYR A 158 14.71 -8.22 -2.20
C TYR A 158 13.86 -8.46 -3.45
N LEU A 159 13.32 -7.41 -4.07
CA LEU A 159 12.48 -7.51 -5.26
C LEU A 159 13.20 -8.09 -6.48
N SER A 160 14.53 -8.00 -6.53
CA SER A 160 15.32 -8.63 -7.59
C SER A 160 15.39 -10.16 -7.49
N ARG A 161 14.93 -10.76 -6.38
CA ARG A 161 14.99 -12.20 -6.11
C ARG A 161 13.64 -12.86 -6.04
N VAL A 162 12.55 -12.09 -6.10
CA VAL A 162 11.18 -12.62 -6.09
C VAL A 162 10.62 -12.70 -7.50
N PRO A 163 9.58 -13.52 -7.74
CA PRO A 163 8.90 -13.55 -9.01
C PRO A 163 8.34 -12.18 -9.41
N THR A 164 8.46 -11.84 -10.69
CA THR A 164 7.91 -10.59 -11.25
C THR A 164 6.44 -10.71 -11.66
N ALA A 165 5.87 -11.91 -11.54
CA ALA A 165 4.46 -12.22 -11.77
C ALA A 165 3.91 -13.05 -10.61
N HIS A 166 2.60 -12.96 -10.38
CA HIS A 166 1.88 -13.64 -9.28
C HIS A 166 2.47 -13.36 -7.89
N PHE A 167 3.07 -12.17 -7.72
CA PHE A 167 3.70 -11.80 -6.48
C PHE A 167 2.81 -10.88 -5.64
N TYR A 168 2.50 -11.35 -4.44
CA TYR A 168 1.88 -10.58 -3.36
C TYR A 168 2.72 -10.76 -2.10
N GLY A 169 3.37 -9.70 -1.62
CA GLY A 169 4.34 -9.78 -0.54
C GLY A 169 4.32 -8.59 0.40
N GLY A 170 4.94 -8.80 1.55
CA GLY A 170 5.03 -7.86 2.66
C GLY A 170 5.18 -8.61 3.97
N ASN A 171 4.85 -7.99 5.10
CA ASN A 171 4.85 -8.66 6.40
C ASN A 171 3.58 -9.52 6.56
N TYR A 172 3.75 -10.82 6.36
CA TYR A 172 2.68 -11.81 6.41
C TYR A 172 1.91 -11.80 7.74
N ARG A 173 0.58 -11.86 7.64
CA ARG A 173 -0.36 -11.96 8.77
C ARG A 173 -1.42 -12.98 8.48
N GLU A 174 -1.89 -13.63 9.52
CA GLU A 174 -3.11 -14.44 9.50
C GLU A 174 -4.16 -13.76 10.37
N PHE A 175 -5.34 -13.60 9.83
CA PHE A 175 -6.46 -13.05 10.55
C PHE A 175 -7.52 -14.12 10.79
N VAL A 176 -7.80 -14.35 12.07
CA VAL A 176 -8.97 -15.12 12.50
C VAL A 176 -10.01 -14.14 12.96
N MET A 177 -11.20 -14.20 12.39
CA MET A 177 -12.35 -13.49 12.91
C MET A 177 -12.69 -14.02 14.31
N LYS A 178 -12.07 -13.47 15.33
CA LYS A 178 -12.58 -13.58 16.71
C LYS A 178 -13.56 -12.44 16.93
N ALA A 179 -14.70 -12.73 17.55
CA ALA A 179 -15.60 -11.67 18.02
C ALA A 179 -14.78 -10.68 18.85
N ARG A 180 -14.53 -9.49 18.29
CA ARG A 180 -13.72 -8.48 18.96
C ARG A 180 -14.56 -7.76 20.01
N LYS A 181 -13.91 -7.36 21.11
CA LYS A 181 -14.59 -6.65 22.21
C LYS A 181 -15.12 -5.30 21.73
N LYS A 182 -16.26 -4.88 22.28
CA LYS A 182 -16.82 -3.53 22.06
C LYS A 182 -15.74 -2.48 22.41
N GLY A 183 -15.45 -1.55 21.48
CA GLY A 183 -14.42 -0.53 21.65
C GLY A 183 -13.08 -0.82 20.93
N ASP A 184 -12.88 -2.01 20.39
CA ASP A 184 -11.73 -2.29 19.52
C ASP A 184 -11.89 -1.48 18.21
N ARG A 185 -10.92 -0.62 17.91
CA ARG A 185 -10.90 0.23 16.69
C ARG A 185 -10.84 -0.56 15.37
N PHE A 186 -10.48 -1.83 15.43
CA PHE A 186 -10.44 -2.76 14.30
C PHE A 186 -11.56 -3.80 14.38
N ARG A 187 -12.67 -3.46 15.03
CA ARG A 187 -13.83 -4.34 15.10
C ARG A 187 -14.51 -4.37 13.76
N TYR A 188 -14.49 -5.53 13.12
CA TYR A 188 -15.39 -5.84 12.02
C TYR A 188 -16.68 -6.40 12.59
N PHE A 189 -17.81 -5.89 12.15
CA PHE A 189 -19.10 -6.49 12.48
C PHE A 189 -19.27 -7.76 11.64
N PRO A 190 -19.96 -8.79 12.15
CA PRO A 190 -20.28 -9.98 11.36
C PRO A 190 -21.04 -9.66 10.06
N LEU A 191 -21.78 -8.54 10.03
CA LEU A 191 -22.45 -8.02 8.84
C LEU A 191 -21.46 -7.45 7.80
N ASP A 192 -20.32 -6.93 8.25
CA ASP A 192 -19.30 -6.36 7.36
C ASP A 192 -18.40 -7.44 6.76
N TYR A 193 -18.33 -8.60 7.39
CA TYR A 193 -17.57 -9.76 6.92
C TYR A 193 -18.24 -11.05 7.32
N PRO A 194 -19.19 -11.55 6.51
CA PRO A 194 -19.99 -12.74 6.85
C PRO A 194 -19.23 -14.07 6.73
N TYR A 195 -17.96 -14.03 6.32
CA TYR A 195 -17.17 -15.24 6.09
C TYR A 195 -16.41 -15.63 7.35
N VAL A 196 -16.69 -16.82 7.86
CA VAL A 196 -15.92 -17.48 8.94
C VAL A 196 -14.69 -18.15 8.34
N THR A 197 -13.90 -17.40 7.57
CA THR A 197 -12.71 -17.94 6.92
C THR A 197 -11.46 -17.21 7.39
N TRP A 198 -10.37 -17.95 7.44
CA TRP A 198 -9.05 -17.39 7.63
C TRP A 198 -8.69 -16.54 6.42
N VAL A 199 -8.28 -15.30 6.65
CA VAL A 199 -7.71 -14.45 5.61
C VAL A 199 -6.24 -14.30 5.91
N SER A 200 -5.40 -14.75 4.97
CA SER A 200 -4.00 -14.39 4.98
C SER A 200 -3.80 -13.08 4.22
N TYR A 201 -3.05 -12.17 4.83
CA TYR A 201 -2.80 -10.85 4.26
C TYR A 201 -1.41 -10.35 4.64
N VAL A 202 -0.98 -9.24 4.11
CA VAL A 202 0.23 -8.53 4.54
C VAL A 202 -0.13 -7.27 5.28
N SER A 203 0.65 -6.94 6.31
CA SER A 203 0.47 -5.73 7.13
C SER A 203 0.52 -4.46 6.29
N GLY A 204 -0.34 -3.50 6.61
CA GLY A 204 -0.52 -2.26 5.88
C GLY A 204 0.70 -1.37 5.74
N ALA A 205 1.75 -1.55 6.56
CA ALA A 205 2.96 -0.77 6.44
C ALA A 205 3.56 -0.84 5.01
N LEU A 206 3.71 -2.05 4.46
CA LEU A 206 4.17 -2.23 3.08
C LEU A 206 3.44 -3.39 2.40
N ILE A 207 2.64 -3.09 1.38
CA ILE A 207 1.93 -4.08 0.55
C ILE A 207 2.52 -4.03 -0.85
N ILE A 208 3.13 -5.11 -1.31
CA ILE A 208 3.81 -5.17 -2.61
C ILE A 208 3.06 -6.13 -3.53
N LEU A 209 2.72 -5.65 -4.72
CA LEU A 209 2.05 -6.43 -5.76
C LEU A 209 2.83 -6.37 -7.06
N SER A 210 2.95 -7.50 -7.77
CA SER A 210 3.28 -7.47 -9.20
C SER A 210 2.09 -6.93 -10.00
N LEU A 211 2.34 -6.43 -11.20
CA LEU A 211 1.32 -5.71 -11.97
C LEU A 211 0.12 -6.61 -12.34
N ASP A 212 0.36 -7.87 -12.65
CA ASP A 212 -0.69 -8.86 -12.93
C ASP A 212 -1.58 -9.15 -11.70
N VAL A 213 -1.02 -9.13 -10.50
CA VAL A 213 -1.81 -9.27 -9.25
C VAL A 213 -2.71 -8.07 -9.04
N ILE A 214 -2.30 -6.88 -9.47
CA ILE A 214 -3.18 -5.70 -9.45
C ILE A 214 -4.41 -5.91 -10.36
N ASP A 215 -4.28 -6.56 -11.51
CA ASP A 215 -5.42 -6.92 -12.35
C ASP A 215 -6.41 -7.81 -11.58
N HIS A 216 -5.90 -8.82 -10.88
CA HIS A 216 -6.73 -9.70 -10.06
C HIS A 216 -7.39 -8.96 -8.89
N LEU A 217 -6.67 -8.03 -8.24
CA LEU A 217 -7.23 -7.19 -7.19
C LEU A 217 -8.37 -6.32 -7.72
N ILE A 218 -8.17 -5.66 -8.88
CA ILE A 218 -9.17 -4.79 -9.52
C ILE A 218 -10.44 -5.56 -9.83
N VAL A 219 -10.29 -6.74 -10.39
CA VAL A 219 -11.46 -7.53 -10.77
C VAL A 219 -12.10 -8.15 -9.55
N GLY A 220 -11.33 -8.68 -8.59
CA GLY A 220 -11.84 -9.27 -7.37
C GLY A 220 -12.67 -8.29 -6.52
N ALA A 221 -12.25 -7.03 -6.46
CA ALA A 221 -12.95 -5.99 -5.73
C ALA A 221 -14.34 -5.65 -6.29
N GLN A 222 -14.58 -5.88 -7.58
CA GLN A 222 -15.91 -5.66 -8.18
C GLN A 222 -16.98 -6.58 -7.61
N TYR A 223 -16.56 -7.72 -7.04
CA TYR A 223 -17.44 -8.72 -6.44
C TYR A 223 -17.45 -8.69 -4.91
N GLU A 224 -16.77 -7.70 -4.31
CA GLU A 224 -16.71 -7.57 -2.86
C GLU A 224 -17.70 -6.51 -2.38
N PRO A 225 -18.83 -6.91 -1.77
CA PRO A 225 -19.91 -5.99 -1.38
C PRO A 225 -19.49 -5.03 -0.24
N PHE A 226 -18.47 -5.40 0.52
CA PHE A 226 -17.99 -4.61 1.67
C PHE A 226 -16.72 -3.82 1.36
N PHE A 227 -16.44 -3.65 0.07
CA PHE A 227 -15.27 -2.90 -0.38
C PHE A 227 -15.31 -1.47 0.16
N GLY A 228 -14.21 -1.05 0.81
CA GLY A 228 -14.09 0.31 1.33
C GLY A 228 -14.51 0.49 2.80
N SER A 229 -15.14 -0.50 3.43
CA SER A 229 -15.45 -0.49 4.86
C SER A 229 -14.35 -1.10 5.74
N TRP A 230 -13.30 -1.67 5.12
CA TRP A 230 -12.21 -2.36 5.80
C TRP A 230 -10.94 -1.53 5.84
N THR A 231 -9.97 -1.96 6.67
CA THR A 231 -8.59 -1.47 6.55
C THR A 231 -8.00 -1.93 5.21
N ASP A 232 -7.07 -1.14 4.68
CA ASP A 232 -6.46 -1.36 3.37
C ASP A 232 -5.77 -2.73 3.25
N ASP A 233 -5.03 -3.13 4.26
CA ASP A 233 -4.31 -4.40 4.32
C ASP A 233 -5.26 -5.61 4.32
N PHE A 234 -6.31 -5.54 5.14
CA PHE A 234 -7.31 -6.58 5.20
C PHE A 234 -8.12 -6.65 3.90
N MET A 235 -8.50 -5.51 3.33
CA MET A 235 -9.21 -5.42 2.06
C MET A 235 -8.42 -6.10 0.93
N VAL A 236 -7.14 -5.75 0.77
CA VAL A 236 -6.29 -6.36 -0.26
C VAL A 236 -6.19 -7.87 -0.04
N GLY A 237 -5.96 -8.31 1.21
CA GLY A 237 -5.90 -9.73 1.54
C GLY A 237 -7.21 -10.46 1.27
N ALA A 238 -8.34 -9.92 1.71
CA ALA A 238 -9.64 -10.55 1.54
C ALA A 238 -10.02 -10.71 0.05
N VAL A 239 -9.82 -9.65 -0.74
CA VAL A 239 -10.10 -9.68 -2.18
C VAL A 239 -9.19 -10.68 -2.90
N LEU A 240 -7.89 -10.66 -2.63
CA LEU A 240 -6.93 -11.56 -3.28
C LEU A 240 -7.14 -13.02 -2.88
N ASN A 241 -7.49 -13.30 -1.61
CA ASN A 241 -7.82 -14.66 -1.17
C ASN A 241 -9.03 -15.23 -1.93
N ARG A 242 -10.03 -14.40 -2.28
CA ARG A 242 -11.17 -14.83 -3.09
C ARG A 242 -10.79 -15.31 -4.50
N VAL A 243 -9.82 -14.65 -5.09
CA VAL A 243 -9.29 -15.04 -6.40
C VAL A 243 -8.10 -16.02 -6.28
N ARG A 244 -7.92 -16.63 -5.08
CA ARG A 244 -6.90 -17.63 -4.76
C ARG A 244 -5.47 -17.13 -4.92
N ILE A 245 -5.23 -15.86 -4.71
CA ILE A 245 -3.91 -15.27 -4.62
C ILE A 245 -3.61 -15.03 -3.14
N TYR A 246 -2.56 -15.68 -2.66
CA TYR A 246 -2.17 -15.64 -1.25
C TYR A 246 -0.83 -14.94 -1.09
N PRO A 247 -0.58 -14.28 0.05
CA PRO A 247 0.71 -13.66 0.28
C PRO A 247 1.82 -14.71 0.40
N HIS A 248 2.97 -14.39 -0.13
CA HIS A 248 4.17 -15.21 0.00
C HIS A 248 4.65 -15.23 1.44
N ARG A 249 4.59 -16.38 2.10
CA ARG A 249 4.87 -16.54 3.53
C ARG A 249 6.34 -16.32 3.90
N ASN A 250 7.28 -16.65 3.02
CA ASN A 250 8.70 -16.84 3.36
C ASN A 250 9.63 -15.79 2.77
N TYR A 251 9.11 -14.73 2.15
CA TYR A 251 9.96 -13.81 1.40
C TYR A 251 10.39 -12.57 2.18
N LEU A 252 9.68 -12.22 3.25
CA LEU A 252 10.15 -11.20 4.18
C LEU A 252 10.31 -11.84 5.56
N PRO A 253 11.53 -12.09 6.01
CA PRO A 253 11.78 -12.64 7.35
C PRO A 253 11.23 -11.69 8.43
N ASN A 254 10.89 -12.22 9.60
CA ASN A 254 10.30 -11.51 10.75
C ASN A 254 11.06 -10.25 11.21
N CYS A 255 12.28 -10.05 10.71
CA CYS A 255 13.11 -8.88 10.98
C CYS A 255 12.83 -7.66 10.10
N THR A 256 11.90 -7.73 9.14
CA THR A 256 11.68 -6.67 8.14
C THR A 256 10.76 -5.55 8.58
N LEU A 257 10.00 -5.74 9.64
CA LEU A 257 9.10 -4.74 10.20
C LEU A 257 9.40 -4.54 11.69
N LEU A 258 10.20 -3.55 12.00
CA LEU A 258 10.32 -3.04 13.36
C LEU A 258 9.20 -2.02 13.61
N GLN A 259 8.22 -2.44 14.40
CA GLN A 259 7.24 -1.51 14.94
C GLN A 259 7.87 -0.88 16.20
N LEU A 260 8.29 0.37 16.11
CA LEU A 260 8.68 1.12 17.31
C LEU A 260 7.46 1.53 18.09
N ASN A 261 7.52 1.30 19.39
CA ASN A 261 6.79 2.15 20.34
C ASN A 261 7.43 3.54 20.30
N THR A 262 6.62 4.53 20.01
CA THR A 262 6.97 5.91 19.59
C THR A 262 7.78 6.74 20.62
N GLU A 263 8.21 6.18 21.72
CA GLU A 263 8.91 6.85 22.81
C GLU A 263 10.38 6.42 22.99
N GLN A 264 10.83 5.40 22.27
CA GLN A 264 12.21 4.94 22.37
C GLN A 264 13.10 5.61 21.33
N THR A 265 14.12 6.34 21.80
CA THR A 265 15.28 6.70 20.99
C THR A 265 16.04 5.41 20.63
N LEU A 266 16.27 5.18 19.33
CA LEU A 266 17.09 4.07 18.89
C LEU A 266 18.51 4.18 19.48
N SER A 267 19.00 3.13 20.08
CA SER A 267 20.41 3.01 20.42
C SER A 267 21.25 2.83 19.13
N ASP A 268 22.54 3.15 19.17
CA ASP A 268 23.47 2.92 18.04
C ASP A 268 23.53 1.45 17.60
N SER A 269 23.34 0.52 18.52
CA SER A 269 23.28 -0.92 18.24
C SER A 269 22.01 -1.32 17.53
N ASP A 270 20.86 -0.78 17.95
CA ASP A 270 19.58 -0.97 17.25
C ASP A 270 19.63 -0.36 15.85
N PHE A 271 20.30 0.77 15.74
CA PHE A 271 20.53 1.48 14.48
C PHE A 271 21.30 0.62 13.47
N LYS A 272 22.41 0.00 13.89
CA LYS A 272 23.20 -0.91 13.05
C LYS A 272 22.39 -2.13 12.63
N ARG A 273 21.64 -2.72 13.56
CA ARG A 273 20.79 -3.88 13.31
C ARG A 273 19.69 -3.55 12.28
N VAL A 274 19.00 -2.42 12.44
CA VAL A 274 17.93 -1.96 11.55
C VAL A 274 18.46 -1.70 10.15
N SER A 275 19.58 -0.98 10.01
CA SER A 275 20.10 -0.59 8.70
C SER A 275 20.55 -1.78 7.84
N ASN A 276 20.91 -2.92 8.45
CA ASN A 276 21.49 -4.06 7.74
C ASN A 276 20.47 -5.16 7.36
N GLN A 277 19.28 -5.17 7.97
CA GLN A 277 18.36 -6.30 7.85
C GLN A 277 16.92 -5.89 7.51
N VAL A 278 16.60 -4.59 7.56
CA VAL A 278 15.22 -4.12 7.51
C VAL A 278 14.90 -3.46 6.18
N VAL A 279 13.72 -3.74 5.66
CA VAL A 279 13.16 -3.06 4.48
C VAL A 279 12.34 -1.85 4.91
N VAL A 280 11.60 -1.94 6.02
CA VAL A 280 10.69 -0.89 6.50
C VAL A 280 10.86 -0.67 7.99
N TYR A 281 10.93 0.59 8.37
CA TYR A 281 10.92 1.06 9.74
C TYR A 281 9.70 1.94 9.97
N HIS A 282 8.71 1.43 10.70
CA HIS A 282 7.36 1.98 10.80
C HIS A 282 7.04 2.56 12.18
N GLY A 283 6.14 3.55 12.22
CA GLY A 283 5.54 4.06 13.47
C GLY A 283 5.89 5.49 13.84
N MET A 284 6.48 6.26 12.90
CA MET A 284 6.84 7.66 13.13
C MET A 284 5.65 8.59 12.93
N LYS A 285 4.77 8.65 13.92
CA LYS A 285 3.50 9.38 13.84
C LYS A 285 3.62 10.90 13.74
N LYS A 286 4.80 11.48 14.03
CA LYS A 286 5.07 12.91 13.91
C LYS A 286 6.11 13.17 12.82
N ALA A 287 5.93 14.28 12.09
CA ALA A 287 6.91 14.70 11.08
C ALA A 287 8.33 14.87 11.66
N SER A 288 8.46 15.30 12.91
CA SER A 288 9.75 15.43 13.60
C SER A 288 10.43 14.07 13.81
N GLN A 289 9.69 13.02 14.16
CA GLN A 289 10.20 11.65 14.33
C GLN A 289 10.66 11.10 12.98
N LEU A 290 9.85 11.25 11.94
CA LEU A 290 10.23 10.87 10.58
C LEU A 290 11.48 11.60 10.12
N ALA A 291 11.56 12.93 10.32
CA ALA A 291 12.72 13.71 9.97
C ALA A 291 13.99 13.28 10.73
N ALA A 292 13.87 12.94 12.00
CA ALA A 292 14.98 12.43 12.79
C ALA A 292 15.48 11.08 12.26
N ALA A 293 14.57 10.14 12.02
CA ALA A 293 14.89 8.83 11.45
C ALA A 293 15.56 8.95 10.07
N LEU A 294 14.99 9.78 9.18
CA LEU A 294 15.55 10.00 7.84
C LEU A 294 16.96 10.61 7.87
N ARG A 295 17.21 11.56 8.79
CA ARG A 295 18.58 12.10 8.99
C ARG A 295 19.54 11.05 9.51
N ALA A 296 19.08 10.26 10.47
CA ALA A 296 19.88 9.25 11.10
C ALA A 296 20.27 8.12 10.13
N PHE A 297 19.37 7.68 9.26
CA PHE A 297 19.63 6.64 8.27
C PHE A 297 20.40 7.18 7.04
N GLY A 298 20.15 8.41 6.61
CA GLY A 298 20.86 9.09 5.52
C GLY A 298 21.01 8.20 4.28
N ASN A 299 22.20 8.19 3.70
CA ASN A 299 22.51 7.42 2.47
C ASN A 299 22.42 5.90 2.63
N ARG A 300 22.38 5.37 3.88
CA ARG A 300 22.23 3.92 4.14
C ARG A 300 20.91 3.36 3.59
N MET A 301 19.90 4.20 3.42
CA MET A 301 18.62 3.79 2.84
C MET A 301 18.72 3.30 1.40
N PHE A 302 19.77 3.72 0.68
CA PHE A 302 19.95 3.45 -0.75
C PHE A 302 20.95 2.31 -1.02
N VAL A 303 21.65 1.85 -0.01
CA VAL A 303 22.65 0.79 -0.13
C VAL A 303 22.03 -0.53 0.25
N ALA A 304 22.18 -1.55 -0.60
CA ALA A 304 21.81 -2.92 -0.26
C ALA A 304 22.85 -3.48 0.73
N THR A 305 22.50 -3.59 1.98
CA THR A 305 23.39 -4.09 3.05
C THR A 305 23.24 -5.59 3.31
N GLY A 306 22.51 -6.29 2.44
CA GLY A 306 22.33 -7.73 2.49
C GLY A 306 21.27 -8.18 3.51
N CYS A 307 20.03 -8.30 3.07
CA CYS A 307 19.08 -9.19 3.74
C CYS A 307 19.55 -10.64 3.50
N TRP A 308 20.41 -11.16 4.36
CA TRP A 308 20.75 -12.56 4.37
C TRP A 308 19.57 -13.33 4.94
N PHE A 309 19.11 -14.33 4.22
CA PHE A 309 18.13 -15.27 4.71
C PHE A 309 18.74 -16.04 5.89
N VAL A 310 18.40 -15.70 7.11
CA VAL A 310 18.50 -16.63 8.21
C VAL A 310 17.19 -17.41 8.19
N CYS A 311 17.20 -18.54 7.52
CA CYS A 311 16.18 -19.55 7.71
C CYS A 311 16.33 -20.06 9.16
N TYR A 312 15.55 -19.54 10.09
CA TYR A 312 15.25 -20.28 11.29
C TYR A 312 14.22 -21.34 10.93
N SER A 313 14.69 -22.56 10.76
CA SER A 313 13.87 -23.77 10.88
C SER A 313 13.27 -23.80 12.29
N GLN A 314 11.97 -23.56 12.41
CA GLN A 314 11.09 -24.13 13.42
C GLN A 314 9.79 -24.56 12.75
#